data_743e917c3c49fc19e40e5f0803eea848
#
_entry.id   743e917c3c49fc19e40e5f0803eea848
#
_cell.length_a   1.000
_cell.length_b   1.000
_cell.length_c   1.000
_cell.angle_alpha   90.00
_cell.angle_beta   90.00
_cell.angle_gamma   90.00
#
_symmetry.space_group_name_H-M   'P 1'
#
loop_
_entity.id
_entity.type
_entity.pdbx_description
1 polymer ?
#
loop_
_entity_poly.entity_id
_entity_poly.type
_entity_poly.pdbx_seq_one_letter_code
_entity_poly.pdbx_strand_id
1 'polypeptide(L)'
;MLDGIDSIPILGTPGTMAVWEENAFPVIVGQNKSQPVAVAAEYGDGRFFAIAHGSYVAGVKDGTASKFMTQVAQWVSQKENPLIGTLKNNTKNWDDVDLLMWGQNMQLSSEIETKLLKWIEDGGGVIASACPWGWVQVTGKNLQTDLSQNRVMAKLGMQYGGNYARGVGDVFKIAPIALETNAGVALRQIKEDGTCSIIGSGAVQYAAQVSPEFREQVNSVVASDVMQGPTKQHPAKIKDVRTRLFVTNFSADWKSKPVAEIVSANGSEIFPGTVDAKVPRVSEALQLDSSVRGWQSTGLYLCPGEVLKVIVTEGDPNGWTLRIGCHKDTLWHKDKWTRWPEITHVVSMKEEFDVATPWGGLVYFESSNNSTNISLTISGVVKAPLFDIEDAGIDWLVERDNPAPWAEIKGKHMILSVPSSAVRNLDNPEDVARFWDTVVSSHCELAGVKVPARPERFVADRQISAGYMHSGYPIMTGVDVATPKG
;
A
#
# COMPACT_ATOMS: atom_id res chain seq x y z
N MET A 1 1.38 33.76 -13.17
CA MET A 1 2.50 32.80 -13.42
C MET A 1 2.48 32.17 -14.81
N LEU A 2 1.35 32.09 -15.50
CA LEU A 2 1.22 31.34 -16.77
C LEU A 2 0.77 32.23 -17.96
N ASP A 3 0.94 33.54 -17.85
CA ASP A 3 0.49 34.47 -18.89
C ASP A 3 1.26 34.25 -20.20
N GLY A 4 0.51 34.02 -21.29
CA GLY A 4 1.07 33.75 -22.60
C GLY A 4 1.95 32.50 -22.66
N ILE A 5 1.61 31.44 -21.87
CA ILE A 5 2.27 30.13 -21.84
C ILE A 5 1.22 29.02 -22.06
N ASP A 6 1.29 28.35 -23.22
CA ASP A 6 0.37 27.26 -23.58
C ASP A 6 0.89 25.88 -23.17
N SER A 7 2.20 25.75 -23.01
CA SER A 7 2.85 24.52 -22.60
C SER A 7 4.22 24.78 -21.97
N ILE A 8 4.64 23.87 -21.08
CA ILE A 8 5.96 23.91 -20.44
C ILE A 8 6.71 22.62 -20.80
N PRO A 9 7.95 22.71 -21.30
CA PRO A 9 8.73 21.51 -21.64
C PRO A 9 8.99 20.66 -20.39
N ILE A 10 9.02 19.35 -20.55
CA ILE A 10 9.40 18.42 -19.53
C ILE A 10 10.92 18.42 -19.40
N LEU A 11 11.43 18.86 -18.27
CA LEU A 11 12.85 18.87 -17.96
C LEU A 11 13.19 17.77 -16.96
N GLY A 12 13.96 16.78 -17.41
CA GLY A 12 14.28 15.59 -16.62
C GLY A 12 13.07 14.65 -16.44
N THR A 13 12.96 14.03 -15.29
CA THR A 13 11.80 13.19 -14.91
C THR A 13 11.12 13.81 -13.69
N PRO A 14 10.14 14.70 -13.87
CA PRO A 14 9.49 15.38 -12.75
C PRO A 14 8.71 14.41 -11.86
N GLY A 15 8.75 14.67 -10.56
CA GLY A 15 7.91 14.00 -9.57
C GLY A 15 6.49 14.56 -9.55
N THR A 16 5.74 14.16 -8.54
CA THR A 16 4.37 14.62 -8.28
C THR A 16 4.27 15.24 -6.89
N MET A 17 3.20 16.00 -6.68
CA MET A 17 2.90 16.71 -5.44
C MET A 17 1.46 16.45 -5.02
N ALA A 18 1.19 16.63 -3.73
CA ALA A 18 -0.16 16.73 -3.17
C ALA A 18 -0.40 18.15 -2.66
N VAL A 19 -1.67 18.58 -2.66
CA VAL A 19 -2.10 19.91 -2.18
C VAL A 19 -3.47 19.78 -1.53
N TRP A 20 -3.68 20.42 -0.34
CA TRP A 20 -4.91 20.26 0.43
C TRP A 20 -5.39 21.48 1.22
N GLU A 21 -4.55 22.48 1.54
CA GLU A 21 -5.02 23.69 2.19
C GLU A 21 -5.64 24.69 1.19
N GLU A 22 -6.48 25.60 1.68
CA GLU A 22 -7.25 26.54 0.84
C GLU A 22 -6.36 27.55 0.11
N ASN A 23 -5.31 28.00 0.75
CA ASN A 23 -4.36 28.96 0.20
C ASN A 23 -3.28 28.32 -0.67
N ALA A 24 -3.30 26.99 -0.81
CA ALA A 24 -2.42 26.28 -1.71
C ALA A 24 -3.18 25.81 -2.95
N PHE A 25 -2.54 25.91 -4.12
CA PHE A 25 -3.20 25.56 -5.39
C PHE A 25 -2.23 24.95 -6.40
N PRO A 26 -2.72 24.03 -7.25
CA PRO A 26 -1.92 23.45 -8.30
C PRO A 26 -1.65 24.44 -9.43
N VAL A 27 -0.41 24.46 -9.93
CA VAL A 27 0.02 25.35 -11.02
C VAL A 27 0.24 24.56 -12.32
N ILE A 28 0.82 23.36 -12.22
CA ILE A 28 1.03 22.46 -13.35
C ILE A 28 0.52 21.07 -12.97
N VAL A 29 -0.22 20.45 -13.90
CA VAL A 29 -0.63 19.05 -13.81
C VAL A 29 -0.15 18.28 -15.04
N GLY A 30 0.18 17.01 -14.86
CA GLY A 30 0.51 16.09 -15.93
C GLY A 30 -0.73 15.40 -16.53
N GLN A 31 -0.53 14.21 -17.10
CA GLN A 31 -1.64 13.36 -17.56
C GLN A 31 -2.55 12.95 -16.40
N ASN A 32 -1.98 12.61 -15.25
CA ASN A 32 -2.75 12.39 -14.03
C ASN A 32 -3.13 13.74 -13.40
N LYS A 33 -4.39 14.14 -13.60
CA LYS A 33 -4.92 15.42 -13.12
C LYS A 33 -5.08 15.52 -11.60
N SER A 34 -5.00 14.38 -10.89
CA SER A 34 -5.08 14.32 -9.43
C SER A 34 -3.74 14.55 -8.72
N GLN A 35 -2.63 14.61 -9.48
CA GLN A 35 -1.28 14.70 -8.93
C GLN A 35 -0.53 15.85 -9.60
N PRO A 36 -0.51 17.04 -9.01
CA PRO A 36 0.24 18.18 -9.53
C PRO A 36 1.75 17.90 -9.70
N VAL A 37 2.38 18.65 -10.59
CA VAL A 37 3.84 18.70 -10.81
C VAL A 37 4.44 19.93 -10.15
N ALA A 38 3.67 21.03 -10.12
CA ALA A 38 4.02 22.25 -9.43
C ALA A 38 2.81 22.77 -8.67
N VAL A 39 3.06 23.31 -7.48
CA VAL A 39 2.08 23.85 -6.54
C VAL A 39 2.57 25.19 -6.01
N ALA A 40 1.67 26.11 -5.76
CA ALA A 40 1.94 27.38 -5.09
C ALA A 40 1.05 27.54 -3.87
N ALA A 41 1.49 28.37 -2.92
CA ALA A 41 0.70 28.73 -1.75
C ALA A 41 0.93 30.20 -1.38
N GLU A 42 -0.12 30.82 -0.82
CA GLU A 42 -0.04 32.09 -0.10
C GLU A 42 -0.01 31.77 1.40
N TYR A 43 0.90 32.41 2.14
CA TYR A 43 1.06 32.19 3.59
C TYR A 43 1.40 33.49 4.29
N GLY A 44 0.43 34.04 5.04
CA GLY A 44 0.50 35.41 5.51
C GLY A 44 0.58 36.40 4.34
N ASP A 45 1.55 37.28 4.36
CA ASP A 45 1.82 38.25 3.29
C ASP A 45 2.78 37.70 2.22
N GLY A 46 3.38 36.52 2.46
CA GLY A 46 4.36 35.90 1.56
C GLY A 46 3.81 34.79 0.71
N ARG A 47 4.69 34.26 -0.13
CA ARG A 47 4.33 33.24 -1.15
C ARG A 47 5.36 32.15 -1.28
N PHE A 48 4.87 30.96 -1.55
CA PHE A 48 5.69 29.78 -1.78
C PHE A 48 5.33 29.12 -3.11
N PHE A 49 6.34 28.71 -3.86
CA PHE A 49 6.18 27.89 -5.05
C PHE A 49 7.08 26.66 -4.96
N ALA A 50 6.56 25.51 -5.34
CA ALA A 50 7.32 24.26 -5.40
C ALA A 50 7.12 23.57 -6.75
N ILE A 51 8.21 23.00 -7.30
CA ILE A 51 8.19 22.20 -8.50
C ILE A 51 8.97 20.90 -8.30
N ALA A 52 8.42 19.80 -8.79
CA ALA A 52 8.93 18.47 -8.50
C ALA A 52 10.10 18.02 -9.41
N HIS A 53 10.95 18.95 -9.86
CA HIS A 53 12.26 18.66 -10.49
C HIS A 53 13.20 19.88 -10.45
N GLY A 54 14.46 19.63 -10.07
CA GLY A 54 15.47 20.69 -9.94
C GLY A 54 15.90 21.35 -11.26
N SER A 55 15.72 20.68 -12.42
CA SER A 55 16.12 21.22 -13.73
C SER A 55 15.36 22.50 -14.14
N TYR A 56 14.19 22.76 -13.54
CA TYR A 56 13.45 24.01 -13.80
C TYR A 56 14.09 25.23 -13.12
N VAL A 57 14.89 25.01 -12.09
CA VAL A 57 15.56 26.06 -11.33
C VAL A 57 17.04 26.18 -11.71
N ALA A 58 17.71 25.05 -11.93
CA ALA A 58 19.12 24.99 -12.27
C ALA A 58 19.33 24.97 -13.79
N GLY A 59 19.63 26.13 -14.38
CA GLY A 59 20.19 26.20 -15.72
C GLY A 59 19.23 26.41 -16.89
N VAL A 60 17.97 26.79 -16.64
CA VAL A 60 17.06 27.21 -17.71
C VAL A 60 17.40 28.64 -18.10
N LYS A 61 18.11 28.81 -19.23
CA LYS A 61 18.55 30.12 -19.68
C LYS A 61 17.61 30.78 -20.71
N ASP A 62 16.88 29.96 -21.47
CA ASP A 62 16.08 30.41 -22.59
C ASP A 62 14.76 29.64 -22.75
N GLY A 63 13.85 30.16 -23.58
CA GLY A 63 12.61 29.53 -23.98
C GLY A 63 11.48 29.62 -22.95
N THR A 64 10.43 28.80 -23.16
CA THR A 64 9.18 28.87 -22.39
C THR A 64 9.38 28.53 -20.92
N ALA A 65 10.29 27.62 -20.59
CA ALA A 65 10.58 27.29 -19.18
C ALA A 65 11.24 28.46 -18.45
N SER A 66 12.12 29.23 -19.11
CA SER A 66 12.71 30.44 -18.56
C SER A 66 11.65 31.52 -18.33
N LYS A 67 10.79 31.77 -19.32
CA LYS A 67 9.66 32.69 -19.18
C LYS A 67 8.77 32.31 -18.00
N PHE A 68 8.44 31.02 -17.87
CA PHE A 68 7.65 30.51 -16.76
C PHE A 68 8.31 30.79 -15.40
N MET A 69 9.59 30.44 -15.24
CA MET A 69 10.28 30.65 -13.97
C MET A 69 10.48 32.14 -13.63
N THR A 70 10.62 33.01 -14.63
CA THR A 70 10.62 34.46 -14.41
C THR A 70 9.28 34.94 -13.86
N GLN A 71 8.17 34.50 -14.47
CA GLN A 71 6.83 34.84 -13.98
C GLN A 71 6.54 34.24 -12.59
N VAL A 72 7.07 33.05 -12.30
CA VAL A 72 7.01 32.45 -10.95
C VAL A 72 7.79 33.32 -9.96
N ALA A 73 9.01 33.74 -10.29
CA ALA A 73 9.81 34.59 -9.40
C ALA A 73 9.14 35.94 -9.11
N GLN A 74 8.53 36.58 -10.12
CA GLN A 74 7.76 37.81 -9.97
C GLN A 74 6.52 37.59 -9.07
N TRP A 75 5.80 36.49 -9.25
CA TRP A 75 4.64 36.18 -8.43
C TRP A 75 5.03 35.89 -6.98
N VAL A 76 6.09 35.08 -6.76
CA VAL A 76 6.55 34.69 -5.42
C VAL A 76 7.08 35.90 -4.65
N SER A 77 7.86 36.77 -5.29
CA SER A 77 8.46 37.96 -4.65
C SER A 77 7.54 39.17 -4.59
N GLN A 78 6.43 39.13 -5.36
CA GLN A 78 5.53 40.30 -5.54
C GLN A 78 6.24 41.50 -6.15
N LYS A 79 7.38 41.26 -6.85
CA LYS A 79 8.20 42.32 -7.49
C LYS A 79 8.51 41.96 -8.95
N GLU A 80 8.62 42.97 -9.79
CA GLU A 80 8.97 42.79 -11.19
C GLU A 80 10.42 42.32 -11.37
N ASN A 81 11.35 42.86 -10.59
CA ASN A 81 12.78 42.56 -10.61
C ASN A 81 13.26 42.17 -9.20
N PRO A 82 13.02 40.95 -8.74
CA PRO A 82 13.33 40.54 -7.37
C PRO A 82 14.83 40.34 -7.13
N LEU A 83 15.28 40.68 -5.93
CA LEU A 83 16.58 40.29 -5.42
C LEU A 83 16.50 38.81 -4.95
N ILE A 84 17.24 37.92 -5.64
CA ILE A 84 17.17 36.50 -5.42
C ILE A 84 18.34 36.03 -4.57
N GLY A 85 18.04 35.38 -3.45
CA GLY A 85 19.00 34.68 -2.60
C GLY A 85 18.93 33.18 -2.74
N THR A 86 19.96 32.50 -2.22
CA THR A 86 19.95 31.02 -2.09
C THR A 86 19.89 30.68 -0.60
N LEU A 87 18.98 29.79 -0.24
CA LEU A 87 18.82 29.35 1.13
C LEU A 87 20.04 28.57 1.61
N LYS A 88 20.58 28.94 2.79
CA LYS A 88 21.75 28.31 3.42
C LYS A 88 21.51 28.15 4.92
N ASN A 89 22.04 27.08 5.50
CA ASN A 89 21.90 26.79 6.95
C ASN A 89 22.52 27.83 7.89
N ASN A 90 23.50 28.60 7.43
CA ASN A 90 24.24 29.57 8.24
C ASN A 90 23.79 31.02 8.00
N THR A 91 22.74 31.24 7.22
CA THR A 91 22.26 32.59 6.96
C THR A 91 21.53 33.14 8.21
N LYS A 92 22.02 34.25 8.76
CA LYS A 92 21.45 34.85 9.99
C LYS A 92 20.14 35.59 9.75
N ASN A 93 20.00 36.25 8.58
CA ASN A 93 18.79 36.91 8.15
C ASN A 93 18.64 36.85 6.61
N TRP A 94 17.50 37.24 6.12
CA TRP A 94 17.17 37.28 4.69
C TRP A 94 16.61 38.66 4.28
N ASP A 95 16.93 39.72 5.06
CA ASP A 95 16.36 41.05 4.89
C ASP A 95 16.79 41.73 3.58
N ASP A 96 17.90 41.29 2.99
CA ASP A 96 18.46 41.83 1.74
C ASP A 96 17.97 41.13 0.48
N VAL A 97 17.00 40.21 0.58
CA VAL A 97 16.48 39.45 -0.57
C VAL A 97 14.95 39.45 -0.55
N ASP A 98 14.35 39.33 -1.76
CA ASP A 98 12.91 39.30 -1.95
C ASP A 98 12.39 37.87 -2.07
N LEU A 99 13.26 36.94 -2.54
CA LEU A 99 12.94 35.51 -2.61
C LEU A 99 14.18 34.66 -2.40
N LEU A 100 13.95 33.44 -1.90
CA LEU A 100 14.95 32.41 -1.66
C LEU A 100 14.74 31.21 -2.59
N MET A 101 15.84 30.80 -3.24
CA MET A 101 15.89 29.53 -4.00
C MET A 101 16.30 28.40 -3.07
N TRP A 102 15.52 27.31 -3.05
CA TRP A 102 15.71 26.16 -2.16
C TRP A 102 15.79 24.84 -2.92
N GLY A 103 17.00 24.30 -3.11
CA GLY A 103 17.23 22.98 -3.73
C GLY A 103 17.16 21.83 -2.72
N GLN A 104 16.86 20.64 -3.20
CA GLN A 104 16.65 19.41 -2.38
C GLN A 104 17.86 19.02 -1.51
N ASN A 105 19.08 19.40 -1.90
CA ASN A 105 20.29 19.05 -1.15
C ASN A 105 20.49 19.90 0.10
N MET A 106 19.74 20.99 0.24
CA MET A 106 19.79 21.88 1.39
C MET A 106 18.77 21.39 2.44
N GLN A 107 19.27 20.64 3.43
CA GLN A 107 18.48 20.23 4.59
C GLN A 107 18.62 21.26 5.70
N LEU A 108 17.52 21.65 6.31
CA LEU A 108 17.46 22.67 7.36
C LEU A 108 17.30 22.04 8.73
N SER A 109 17.77 22.73 9.78
CA SER A 109 17.41 22.41 11.15
C SER A 109 15.98 22.93 11.44
N SER A 110 15.32 22.34 12.45
CA SER A 110 13.97 22.76 12.87
C SER A 110 13.90 24.25 13.25
N GLU A 111 14.98 24.82 13.80
CA GLU A 111 15.08 26.24 14.12
C GLU A 111 15.01 27.09 12.85
N ILE A 112 15.78 26.72 11.81
CA ILE A 112 15.79 27.44 10.53
C ILE A 112 14.47 27.27 9.79
N GLU A 113 13.84 26.08 9.87
CA GLU A 113 12.51 25.85 9.30
C GLU A 113 11.44 26.78 9.91
N THR A 114 11.45 26.90 11.24
CA THR A 114 10.54 27.81 11.96
C THR A 114 10.78 29.26 11.57
N LYS A 115 12.06 29.68 11.49
CA LYS A 115 12.44 31.02 11.06
C LYS A 115 12.01 31.28 9.60
N LEU A 116 12.18 30.31 8.73
CA LEU A 116 11.78 30.42 7.32
C LEU A 116 10.26 30.58 7.17
N LEU A 117 9.47 29.79 7.90
CA LEU A 117 8.00 29.94 7.91
C LEU A 117 7.60 31.34 8.38
N LYS A 118 8.21 31.86 9.44
CA LYS A 118 7.92 33.21 9.91
C LYS A 118 8.32 34.28 8.88
N TRP A 119 9.48 34.12 8.22
CA TRP A 119 9.92 35.09 7.18
C TRP A 119 8.98 35.06 5.96
N ILE A 120 8.43 33.89 5.59
CA ILE A 120 7.41 33.76 4.52
C ILE A 120 6.13 34.47 4.99
N GLU A 121 5.66 34.20 6.21
CA GLU A 121 4.46 34.80 6.78
C GLU A 121 4.53 36.35 6.73
N ASP A 122 5.73 36.92 6.96
CA ASP A 122 6.01 38.35 6.97
C ASP A 122 6.26 38.95 5.56
N GLY A 123 6.01 38.21 4.48
CA GLY A 123 6.07 38.73 3.10
C GLY A 123 7.19 38.14 2.24
N GLY A 124 8.05 37.27 2.77
CA GLY A 124 9.14 36.66 2.04
C GLY A 124 8.66 35.62 0.99
N GLY A 125 9.45 35.46 -0.07
CA GLY A 125 9.16 34.55 -1.15
C GLY A 125 10.09 33.33 -1.19
N VAL A 126 9.57 32.12 -1.46
CA VAL A 126 10.39 30.90 -1.62
C VAL A 126 10.04 30.14 -2.90
N ILE A 127 11.07 29.75 -3.65
CA ILE A 127 10.97 28.80 -4.76
C ILE A 127 11.73 27.54 -4.38
N ALA A 128 11.01 26.44 -4.15
CA ALA A 128 11.57 25.14 -3.83
C ALA A 128 11.56 24.19 -5.04
N SER A 129 12.61 23.39 -5.19
CA SER A 129 12.68 22.36 -6.23
C SER A 129 13.33 21.10 -5.72
N ALA A 130 12.75 19.95 -6.10
CA ALA A 130 13.31 18.62 -5.77
C ALA A 130 12.98 17.62 -6.87
N CYS A 131 13.76 16.52 -6.95
CA CYS A 131 13.39 15.30 -7.63
C CYS A 131 13.02 14.28 -6.53
N PRO A 132 11.75 14.24 -6.04
CA PRO A 132 11.42 13.56 -4.79
C PRO A 132 11.63 12.05 -4.86
N TRP A 133 11.21 11.37 -5.93
CA TRP A 133 11.42 9.94 -6.12
C TRP A 133 12.92 9.60 -6.21
N GLY A 134 13.71 10.43 -6.92
CA GLY A 134 15.15 10.26 -7.03
C GLY A 134 15.87 10.50 -5.69
N TRP A 135 15.40 11.45 -4.88
CA TRP A 135 15.92 11.69 -3.54
C TRP A 135 15.71 10.45 -2.64
N VAL A 136 14.53 9.84 -2.66
CA VAL A 136 14.27 8.59 -1.93
C VAL A 136 15.18 7.46 -2.40
N GLN A 137 15.33 7.31 -3.72
CA GLN A 137 16.16 6.26 -4.31
C GLN A 137 17.64 6.38 -3.90
N VAL A 138 18.15 7.60 -3.83
CA VAL A 138 19.56 7.85 -3.48
C VAL A 138 19.80 7.78 -1.97
N THR A 139 18.85 8.26 -1.16
CA THR A 139 19.06 8.39 0.29
C THR A 139 18.51 7.23 1.10
N GLY A 140 17.49 6.52 0.58
CA GLY A 140 16.73 5.52 1.33
C GLY A 140 15.90 6.08 2.49
N LYS A 141 15.78 7.40 2.60
CA LYS A 141 15.11 8.09 3.71
C LYS A 141 13.63 8.30 3.45
N ASN A 142 12.87 8.57 4.50
CA ASN A 142 11.46 8.90 4.40
C ASN A 142 11.26 10.31 3.81
N LEU A 143 10.56 10.37 2.68
CA LEU A 143 10.35 11.63 1.95
C LEU A 143 9.56 12.65 2.76
N GLN A 144 8.57 12.21 3.54
CA GLN A 144 7.64 13.08 4.27
C GLN A 144 8.29 13.71 5.51
N THR A 145 9.12 12.94 6.22
CA THR A 145 9.68 13.35 7.51
C THR A 145 11.14 13.82 7.41
N ASP A 146 11.92 13.29 6.47
CA ASP A 146 13.36 13.55 6.43
C ASP A 146 13.76 14.61 5.41
N LEU A 147 12.91 14.91 4.41
CA LEU A 147 13.14 16.02 3.49
C LEU A 147 12.63 17.33 4.12
N SER A 148 13.54 18.27 4.42
CA SER A 148 13.19 19.56 5.04
C SER A 148 12.13 20.33 4.28
N GLN A 149 12.18 20.31 2.95
CA GLN A 149 11.17 20.96 2.11
C GLN A 149 9.78 20.41 2.41
N ASN A 150 9.61 19.09 2.57
CA ASN A 150 8.31 18.48 2.87
C ASN A 150 7.81 18.85 4.27
N ARG A 151 8.70 18.96 5.26
CA ARG A 151 8.29 19.40 6.62
C ARG A 151 7.77 20.84 6.62
N VAL A 152 8.43 21.74 5.90
CA VAL A 152 7.97 23.14 5.76
C VAL A 152 6.70 23.20 4.92
N MET A 153 6.67 22.54 3.76
CA MET A 153 5.53 22.56 2.85
C MET A 153 4.26 21.94 3.46
N ALA A 154 4.40 20.97 4.37
CA ALA A 154 3.25 20.40 5.09
C ALA A 154 2.49 21.48 5.88
N LYS A 155 3.18 22.50 6.43
CA LYS A 155 2.56 23.63 7.12
C LYS A 155 1.85 24.61 6.18
N LEU A 156 2.16 24.51 4.89
CA LEU A 156 1.54 25.28 3.81
C LEU A 156 0.45 24.48 3.07
N GLY A 157 0.16 23.26 3.52
CA GLY A 157 -0.88 22.39 2.94
C GLY A 157 -0.48 21.72 1.62
N MET A 158 0.79 21.45 1.41
CA MET A 158 1.31 20.75 0.23
C MET A 158 2.55 19.92 0.56
N GLN A 159 2.84 18.89 -0.23
CA GLN A 159 4.08 18.11 -0.11
C GLN A 159 4.47 17.46 -1.45
N TYR A 160 5.75 17.17 -1.62
CA TYR A 160 6.21 16.24 -2.65
C TYR A 160 5.80 14.81 -2.32
N GLY A 161 5.37 14.07 -3.35
CA GLY A 161 5.11 12.64 -3.26
C GLY A 161 6.13 11.81 -4.02
N GLY A 162 6.09 10.49 -3.86
CA GLY A 162 7.09 9.56 -4.40
C GLY A 162 6.87 9.12 -5.85
N ASN A 163 5.79 9.55 -6.51
CA ASN A 163 5.50 9.20 -7.89
C ASN A 163 6.23 10.12 -8.87
N TYR A 164 6.30 9.74 -10.15
CA TYR A 164 6.75 10.59 -11.24
C TYR A 164 5.58 10.98 -12.16
N ALA A 165 5.68 12.18 -12.75
CA ALA A 165 4.67 12.74 -13.62
C ALA A 165 4.97 12.46 -15.09
N ARG A 166 3.90 12.33 -15.90
CA ARG A 166 3.97 12.25 -17.35
C ARG A 166 3.21 13.40 -17.98
N GLY A 167 3.77 13.98 -19.05
CA GLY A 167 3.10 14.97 -19.90
C GLY A 167 2.48 14.34 -21.14
N VAL A 168 2.02 15.20 -22.05
CA VAL A 168 1.56 14.81 -23.37
C VAL A 168 2.70 15.06 -24.35
N GLY A 169 3.34 14.01 -24.84
CA GLY A 169 4.64 14.12 -25.49
C GLY A 169 5.68 14.67 -24.51
N ASP A 170 6.47 15.63 -24.94
CA ASP A 170 7.56 16.21 -24.16
C ASP A 170 7.17 17.51 -23.41
N VAL A 171 5.85 17.75 -23.22
CA VAL A 171 5.35 18.96 -22.58
C VAL A 171 4.25 18.68 -21.55
N PHE A 172 4.13 19.57 -20.56
CA PHE A 172 2.93 19.77 -19.77
C PHE A 172 2.08 20.86 -20.45
N LYS A 173 0.90 20.49 -20.93
CA LYS A 173 -0.04 21.43 -21.52
C LYS A 173 -0.70 22.26 -20.44
N ILE A 174 -0.75 23.58 -20.64
CA ILE A 174 -1.43 24.48 -19.73
C ILE A 174 -2.91 24.55 -20.13
N ALA A 175 -3.77 24.23 -19.18
CA ALA A 175 -5.22 24.25 -19.30
C ALA A 175 -5.83 24.57 -17.93
N PRO A 176 -7.10 24.98 -17.86
CA PRO A 176 -7.79 25.14 -16.58
C PRO A 176 -7.68 23.86 -15.72
N ILE A 177 -7.25 24.04 -14.48
CA ILE A 177 -7.11 22.95 -13.52
C ILE A 177 -8.40 22.89 -12.70
N ALA A 178 -8.96 21.68 -12.53
CA ALA A 178 -10.14 21.48 -11.71
C ALA A 178 -9.87 21.87 -10.24
N LEU A 179 -10.79 22.55 -9.60
CA LEU A 179 -10.67 22.94 -8.19
C LEU A 179 -10.43 21.71 -7.29
N GLU A 180 -11.04 20.60 -7.61
CA GLU A 180 -10.91 19.32 -6.90
C GLU A 180 -9.53 18.67 -7.04
N THR A 181 -8.61 19.20 -7.85
CA THR A 181 -7.20 18.81 -7.82
C THR A 181 -6.55 19.20 -6.47
N ASN A 182 -7.12 20.19 -5.77
CA ASN A 182 -6.87 20.41 -4.36
C ASN A 182 -7.68 19.38 -3.54
N ALA A 183 -6.98 18.52 -2.82
CA ALA A 183 -7.57 17.42 -2.07
C ALA A 183 -8.47 17.90 -0.91
N GLY A 184 -8.19 19.05 -0.31
CA GLY A 184 -9.04 19.65 0.74
C GLY A 184 -10.39 20.13 0.20
N VAL A 185 -10.39 20.73 -1.00
CA VAL A 185 -11.63 21.10 -1.71
C VAL A 185 -12.46 19.84 -1.99
N ALA A 186 -11.84 18.80 -2.54
CA ALA A 186 -12.52 17.54 -2.83
C ALA A 186 -13.00 16.83 -1.55
N LEU A 187 -12.24 16.87 -0.46
CA LEU A 187 -12.64 16.27 0.82
C LEU A 187 -13.85 16.97 1.44
N ARG A 188 -13.90 18.31 1.38
CA ARG A 188 -15.09 19.05 1.80
C ARG A 188 -16.33 18.64 1.00
N GLN A 189 -16.19 18.54 -0.31
CA GLN A 189 -17.28 18.11 -1.17
C GLN A 189 -17.75 16.68 -0.84
N ILE A 190 -16.82 15.75 -0.55
CA ILE A 190 -17.17 14.40 -0.07
C ILE A 190 -17.90 14.47 1.27
N LYS A 191 -17.49 15.37 2.17
CA LYS A 191 -18.15 15.55 3.48
C LYS A 191 -19.57 16.07 3.34
N GLU A 192 -19.79 17.03 2.46
CA GLU A 192 -21.07 17.73 2.27
C GLU A 192 -22.02 16.90 1.39
N ASP A 193 -21.56 16.44 0.23
CA ASP A 193 -22.39 15.83 -0.82
C ASP A 193 -22.26 14.29 -0.89
N GLY A 194 -21.32 13.70 -0.13
CA GLY A 194 -21.03 12.25 -0.16
C GLY A 194 -20.27 11.81 -1.41
N THR A 195 -19.96 12.70 -2.34
CA THR A 195 -19.31 12.38 -3.63
C THR A 195 -18.38 13.52 -4.09
N CYS A 196 -17.52 13.22 -5.06
CA CYS A 196 -16.74 14.20 -5.80
C CYS A 196 -16.37 13.63 -7.18
N SER A 197 -15.69 14.39 -8.02
CA SER A 197 -15.21 13.91 -9.32
C SER A 197 -14.11 12.82 -9.16
N ILE A 198 -13.82 12.12 -10.26
CA ILE A 198 -12.69 11.16 -10.32
C ILE A 198 -11.36 11.85 -10.00
N ILE A 199 -11.18 13.11 -10.47
CA ILE A 199 -9.98 13.90 -10.18
C ILE A 199 -9.88 14.16 -8.68
N GLY A 200 -10.95 14.66 -8.06
CA GLY A 200 -10.99 14.96 -6.63
C GLY A 200 -10.76 13.73 -5.77
N SER A 201 -11.43 12.64 -6.09
CA SER A 201 -11.23 11.36 -5.38
C SER A 201 -9.78 10.87 -5.46
N GLY A 202 -9.16 10.98 -6.65
CA GLY A 202 -7.73 10.65 -6.81
C GLY A 202 -6.82 11.61 -6.04
N ALA A 203 -7.14 12.91 -5.98
CA ALA A 203 -6.38 13.89 -5.22
C ALA A 203 -6.44 13.61 -3.71
N VAL A 204 -7.63 13.34 -3.15
CA VAL A 204 -7.82 12.97 -1.74
C VAL A 204 -7.03 11.69 -1.40
N GLN A 205 -7.14 10.65 -2.23
CA GLN A 205 -6.41 9.42 -2.01
C GLN A 205 -4.90 9.64 -2.03
N TYR A 206 -4.41 10.44 -2.99
CA TYR A 206 -2.98 10.72 -3.10
C TYR A 206 -2.46 11.57 -1.94
N ALA A 207 -3.16 12.63 -1.57
CA ALA A 207 -2.80 13.46 -0.43
C ALA A 207 -2.78 12.67 0.89
N ALA A 208 -3.72 11.74 1.10
CA ALA A 208 -3.73 10.85 2.25
C ALA A 208 -2.55 9.85 2.27
N GLN A 209 -2.01 9.47 1.12
CA GLN A 209 -0.79 8.67 1.04
C GLN A 209 0.46 9.48 1.36
N VAL A 210 0.48 10.73 0.95
CA VAL A 210 1.62 11.65 1.10
C VAL A 210 1.67 12.27 2.49
N SER A 211 0.53 12.69 3.06
CA SER A 211 0.44 13.37 4.35
C SER A 211 -0.31 12.52 5.39
N PRO A 212 0.36 12.05 6.44
CA PRO A 212 -0.32 11.41 7.57
C PRO A 212 -1.36 12.32 8.23
N GLU A 213 -1.07 13.63 8.36
CA GLU A 213 -1.97 14.61 8.95
C GLU A 213 -3.26 14.78 8.12
N PHE A 214 -3.13 14.85 6.79
CA PHE A 214 -4.30 14.89 5.90
C PHE A 214 -5.07 13.55 5.90
N ARG A 215 -4.37 12.41 6.05
CA ARG A 215 -5.00 11.10 6.20
C ARG A 215 -5.94 11.04 7.39
N GLU A 216 -5.56 11.63 8.53
CA GLU A 216 -6.44 11.71 9.71
C GLU A 216 -7.71 12.54 9.40
N GLN A 217 -7.59 13.62 8.64
CA GLN A 217 -8.77 14.38 8.19
C GLN A 217 -9.67 13.52 7.30
N VAL A 218 -9.10 12.78 6.34
CA VAL A 218 -9.88 11.84 5.50
C VAL A 218 -10.56 10.78 6.37
N ASN A 219 -9.84 10.17 7.31
CA ASN A 219 -10.38 9.17 8.21
C ASN A 219 -11.57 9.72 9.02
N SER A 220 -11.52 10.97 9.47
CA SER A 220 -12.62 11.62 10.17
C SER A 220 -13.88 11.81 9.31
N VAL A 221 -13.71 12.01 8.01
CA VAL A 221 -14.83 12.18 7.04
C VAL A 221 -15.43 10.84 6.62
N VAL A 222 -14.59 9.80 6.49
CA VAL A 222 -15.02 8.44 6.12
C VAL A 222 -15.31 7.56 7.34
N ALA A 223 -15.37 8.16 8.54
CA ALA A 223 -15.45 7.49 9.83
C ALA A 223 -16.35 6.25 9.86
N SER A 224 -15.86 5.27 10.59
CA SER A 224 -16.17 3.86 10.53
C SER A 224 -17.56 3.42 10.98
N ASP A 225 -18.38 4.28 11.53
CA ASP A 225 -19.66 3.93 12.15
C ASP A 225 -20.68 3.37 11.15
N VAL A 226 -20.41 3.52 9.85
CA VAL A 226 -21.31 3.10 8.77
C VAL A 226 -20.70 2.00 7.88
N MET A 227 -19.40 1.68 8.08
CA MET A 227 -18.65 0.83 7.15
C MET A 227 -18.47 -0.58 7.68
N GLN A 228 -19.33 -1.50 7.24
CA GLN A 228 -19.29 -2.92 7.62
C GLN A 228 -18.12 -3.69 6.95
N GLY A 229 -17.20 -3.00 6.26
CA GLY A 229 -16.17 -3.64 5.41
C GLY A 229 -16.77 -4.31 4.16
N PRO A 230 -15.96 -4.64 3.15
CA PRO A 230 -16.42 -5.35 1.96
C PRO A 230 -16.82 -6.79 2.29
N THR A 231 -18.10 -7.11 2.12
CA THR A 231 -18.64 -8.48 2.25
C THR A 231 -19.50 -8.83 1.03
N LYS A 232 -19.91 -10.09 0.90
CA LYS A 232 -20.84 -10.52 -0.17
C LYS A 232 -22.20 -9.78 -0.06
N GLN A 233 -22.66 -9.58 1.16
CA GLN A 233 -23.94 -8.90 1.46
C GLN A 233 -23.82 -7.37 1.30
N HIS A 234 -22.68 -6.81 1.69
CA HIS A 234 -22.38 -5.39 1.64
C HIS A 234 -21.10 -5.14 0.81
N PRO A 235 -21.19 -5.29 -0.52
CA PRO A 235 -20.00 -5.13 -1.37
C PRO A 235 -19.59 -3.66 -1.45
N ALA A 236 -18.30 -3.40 -1.31
CA ALA A 236 -17.75 -2.08 -1.54
C ALA A 236 -17.70 -1.79 -3.05
N LYS A 237 -18.35 -0.72 -3.49
CA LYS A 237 -18.36 -0.29 -4.90
C LYS A 237 -17.38 0.86 -5.08
N ILE A 238 -16.57 0.80 -6.15
CA ILE A 238 -15.59 1.88 -6.47
C ILE A 238 -16.28 3.23 -6.69
N LYS A 239 -17.51 3.26 -7.20
CA LYS A 239 -18.29 4.48 -7.40
C LYS A 239 -18.69 5.15 -6.08
N ASP A 240 -18.74 4.40 -4.98
CA ASP A 240 -18.92 4.95 -3.64
C ASP A 240 -17.58 5.45 -3.13
N VAL A 241 -17.38 6.75 -3.22
CA VAL A 241 -16.12 7.42 -2.90
C VAL A 241 -15.72 7.22 -1.43
N ARG A 242 -16.68 7.33 -0.50
CA ARG A 242 -16.39 7.14 0.94
C ARG A 242 -15.92 5.73 1.24
N THR A 243 -16.65 4.73 0.74
CA THR A 243 -16.29 3.31 0.89
C THR A 243 -14.91 3.02 0.30
N ARG A 244 -14.61 3.54 -0.88
CA ARG A 244 -13.30 3.35 -1.50
C ARG A 244 -12.18 3.99 -0.69
N LEU A 245 -12.35 5.22 -0.24
CA LEU A 245 -11.36 5.92 0.58
C LEU A 245 -11.12 5.18 1.90
N PHE A 246 -12.19 4.74 2.56
CA PHE A 246 -12.07 3.94 3.78
C PHE A 246 -11.23 2.68 3.54
N VAL A 247 -11.59 1.86 2.57
CA VAL A 247 -10.89 0.61 2.26
C VAL A 247 -9.43 0.86 1.89
N THR A 248 -9.17 1.90 1.08
CA THR A 248 -7.82 2.24 0.63
C THR A 248 -6.96 2.74 1.80
N ASN A 249 -7.48 3.65 2.61
CA ASN A 249 -6.76 4.21 3.74
C ASN A 249 -6.50 3.15 4.81
N PHE A 250 -7.50 2.35 5.16
CA PHE A 250 -7.32 1.26 6.12
C PHE A 250 -6.23 0.28 5.66
N SER A 251 -6.26 -0.11 4.36
CA SER A 251 -5.27 -1.04 3.79
C SER A 251 -3.85 -0.46 3.78
N ALA A 252 -3.69 0.85 3.75
CA ALA A 252 -2.39 1.51 3.85
C ALA A 252 -1.93 1.73 5.30
N ASP A 253 -2.86 2.09 6.18
CA ASP A 253 -2.59 2.55 7.54
C ASP A 253 -2.13 1.42 8.48
N TRP A 254 -2.79 0.28 8.46
CA TRP A 254 -2.48 -0.82 9.38
C TRP A 254 -1.03 -1.30 9.31
N LYS A 255 -0.39 -1.20 8.13
CA LYS A 255 1.01 -1.61 7.92
C LYS A 255 2.02 -0.72 8.66
N SER A 256 1.61 0.48 9.05
CA SER A 256 2.43 1.43 9.80
C SER A 256 2.24 1.37 11.31
N LYS A 257 1.23 0.62 11.78
CA LYS A 257 0.92 0.49 13.21
C LYS A 257 1.85 -0.48 13.92
N PRO A 258 2.15 -0.24 15.19
CA PRO A 258 2.74 -1.25 16.06
C PRO A 258 1.89 -2.54 16.05
N VAL A 259 2.53 -3.71 16.09
CA VAL A 259 1.84 -5.01 15.99
C VAL A 259 0.72 -5.15 17.02
N ALA A 260 0.93 -4.67 18.23
CA ALA A 260 -0.04 -4.73 19.33
C ALA A 260 -1.27 -3.80 19.12
N GLU A 261 -1.22 -2.86 18.20
CA GLU A 261 -2.31 -1.94 17.88
C GLU A 261 -3.11 -2.35 16.62
N ILE A 262 -2.72 -3.45 15.98
CA ILE A 262 -3.43 -3.98 14.82
C ILE A 262 -4.71 -4.68 15.34
N VAL A 263 -5.85 -4.17 14.88
CA VAL A 263 -7.16 -4.72 15.20
C VAL A 263 -7.77 -5.42 13.97
N SER A 264 -8.75 -6.28 14.20
CA SER A 264 -9.50 -6.93 13.12
C SER A 264 -10.20 -5.93 12.23
N ALA A 265 -10.14 -6.15 10.91
CA ALA A 265 -10.91 -5.36 9.94
C ALA A 265 -12.38 -5.77 9.95
N ASN A 266 -13.30 -4.81 9.85
CA ASN A 266 -14.73 -5.09 9.71
C ASN A 266 -14.98 -6.02 8.51
N GLY A 267 -15.75 -7.08 8.69
CA GLY A 267 -16.03 -8.11 7.68
C GLY A 267 -14.99 -9.24 7.62
N SER A 268 -13.86 -9.13 8.33
CA SER A 268 -12.87 -10.21 8.41
C SER A 268 -13.41 -11.45 9.15
N GLU A 269 -14.34 -11.27 10.07
CA GLU A 269 -15.07 -12.34 10.76
C GLU A 269 -15.91 -13.19 9.79
N ILE A 270 -16.33 -12.62 8.65
CA ILE A 270 -17.09 -13.29 7.59
C ILE A 270 -16.15 -13.91 6.55
N PHE A 271 -15.04 -13.21 6.22
CA PHE A 271 -14.05 -13.68 5.26
C PHE A 271 -12.69 -12.98 5.49
N PRO A 272 -11.59 -13.73 5.71
CA PRO A 272 -11.46 -15.19 5.69
C PRO A 272 -12.17 -15.91 6.82
N GLY A 273 -12.53 -15.23 7.90
CA GLY A 273 -13.23 -15.77 9.04
C GLY A 273 -12.41 -15.71 10.34
N THR A 274 -13.09 -15.93 11.43
CA THR A 274 -12.51 -16.01 12.77
C THR A 274 -13.05 -17.21 13.51
N VAL A 275 -12.56 -17.45 14.72
CA VAL A 275 -13.08 -18.46 15.66
C VAL A 275 -13.60 -17.78 16.92
N ASP A 276 -14.42 -18.49 17.70
CA ASP A 276 -14.86 -18.00 19.00
C ASP A 276 -13.66 -17.66 19.88
N ALA A 277 -13.72 -16.55 20.58
CA ALA A 277 -12.67 -16.10 21.50
C ALA A 277 -12.36 -17.12 22.64
N LYS A 278 -13.32 -18.00 22.95
CA LYS A 278 -13.15 -19.07 23.95
C LYS A 278 -12.29 -20.23 23.44
N VAL A 279 -12.08 -20.38 22.13
CA VAL A 279 -11.19 -21.41 21.59
C VAL A 279 -9.77 -21.13 22.06
N PRO A 280 -9.08 -22.09 22.70
CA PRO A 280 -7.72 -21.86 23.17
C PRO A 280 -6.76 -21.56 22.03
N ARG A 281 -5.86 -20.61 22.23
CA ARG A 281 -4.72 -20.39 21.35
C ARG A 281 -3.62 -21.38 21.72
N VAL A 282 -2.98 -21.95 20.72
CA VAL A 282 -1.96 -22.99 20.90
C VAL A 282 -0.56 -22.43 20.68
N SER A 283 0.42 -23.18 21.19
CA SER A 283 1.83 -23.02 20.89
C SER A 283 2.35 -24.35 20.31
N GLU A 284 2.95 -24.29 19.12
CA GLU A 284 3.41 -25.48 18.38
C GLU A 284 4.89 -25.35 18.03
N ALA A 285 5.61 -26.47 18.12
CA ALA A 285 6.98 -26.57 17.64
C ALA A 285 6.95 -27.09 16.19
N LEU A 286 7.62 -26.40 15.30
CA LEU A 286 7.69 -26.73 13.88
C LEU A 286 9.14 -26.97 13.46
N GLN A 287 9.32 -27.96 12.57
CA GLN A 287 10.57 -28.19 11.85
C GLN A 287 10.30 -27.92 10.35
N LEU A 288 11.04 -26.99 9.76
CA LEU A 288 10.86 -26.57 8.40
C LEU A 288 12.04 -27.03 7.54
N ASP A 289 11.71 -27.72 6.45
CA ASP A 289 12.67 -28.23 5.49
C ASP A 289 12.90 -27.22 4.36
N SER A 290 14.11 -26.72 4.24
CA SER A 290 14.49 -25.75 3.20
C SER A 290 14.49 -26.33 1.78
N SER A 291 14.44 -27.66 1.63
CA SER A 291 14.33 -28.32 0.32
C SER A 291 12.92 -28.27 -0.26
N VAL A 292 11.90 -28.13 0.60
CA VAL A 292 10.49 -28.03 0.18
C VAL A 292 10.24 -26.67 -0.47
N ARG A 293 9.77 -26.69 -1.70
CA ARG A 293 9.49 -25.50 -2.50
C ARG A 293 8.05 -25.03 -2.36
N GLY A 294 7.85 -23.70 -2.40
CA GLY A 294 6.53 -23.06 -2.21
C GLY A 294 6.12 -23.00 -0.74
N TRP A 295 4.83 -22.81 -0.52
CA TRP A 295 4.28 -22.61 0.82
C TRP A 295 4.18 -23.94 1.58
N GLN A 296 4.90 -24.05 2.67
CA GLN A 296 4.81 -25.18 3.58
C GLN A 296 3.58 -25.00 4.49
N SER A 297 2.62 -25.89 4.39
CA SER A 297 1.42 -25.93 5.22
C SER A 297 1.76 -26.25 6.66
N THR A 298 1.21 -25.50 7.60
CA THR A 298 1.47 -25.71 9.04
C THR A 298 0.30 -26.33 9.80
N GLY A 299 -0.90 -26.35 9.21
CA GLY A 299 -2.12 -26.71 9.96
C GLY A 299 -2.50 -25.67 11.04
N LEU A 300 -2.04 -24.43 10.88
CA LEU A 300 -2.28 -23.35 11.85
C LEU A 300 -2.97 -22.15 11.17
N TYR A 301 -3.74 -21.43 11.95
CA TYR A 301 -4.50 -20.25 11.52
C TYR A 301 -4.33 -19.12 12.52
N LEU A 302 -4.03 -17.93 12.03
CA LEU A 302 -4.04 -16.70 12.81
C LEU A 302 -5.42 -16.04 12.71
N CYS A 303 -6.03 -15.73 13.86
CA CYS A 303 -7.28 -14.98 13.87
C CYS A 303 -7.08 -13.50 13.54
N PRO A 304 -8.07 -12.82 12.90
CA PRO A 304 -8.00 -11.40 12.58
C PRO A 304 -7.68 -10.53 13.79
N GLY A 305 -6.68 -9.65 13.67
CA GLY A 305 -6.28 -8.72 14.73
C GLY A 305 -5.54 -9.35 15.91
N GLU A 306 -5.27 -10.66 15.90
CA GLU A 306 -4.49 -11.30 16.94
C GLU A 306 -3.00 -11.32 16.61
N VAL A 307 -2.18 -11.43 17.66
CA VAL A 307 -0.73 -11.45 17.53
C VAL A 307 -0.22 -12.89 17.50
N LEU A 308 0.55 -13.20 16.48
CA LEU A 308 1.32 -14.42 16.32
C LEU A 308 2.76 -14.13 16.71
N LYS A 309 3.33 -14.93 17.63
CA LYS A 309 4.73 -14.84 18.00
C LYS A 309 5.50 -16.01 17.41
N VAL A 310 6.67 -15.71 16.83
CA VAL A 310 7.62 -16.69 16.29
C VAL A 310 8.94 -16.58 17.01
N ILE A 311 9.50 -17.73 17.42
CA ILE A 311 10.85 -17.84 18.00
C ILE A 311 11.57 -18.97 17.26
N VAL A 312 12.64 -18.64 16.55
CA VAL A 312 13.53 -19.62 15.92
C VAL A 312 14.38 -20.25 17.02
N THR A 313 14.28 -21.54 17.19
CA THR A 313 14.98 -22.30 18.23
C THR A 313 16.26 -22.93 17.72
N GLU A 314 16.37 -23.16 16.38
CA GLU A 314 17.52 -23.76 15.75
C GLU A 314 17.60 -23.36 14.27
N GLY A 315 18.80 -23.18 13.74
CA GLY A 315 19.07 -22.83 12.34
C GLY A 315 19.08 -21.32 12.08
N ASP A 316 19.24 -20.94 10.79
CA ASP A 316 19.32 -19.54 10.34
C ASP A 316 18.01 -19.14 9.67
N PRO A 317 17.27 -18.11 10.18
CA PRO A 317 16.04 -17.64 9.57
C PRO A 317 16.25 -16.88 8.25
N ASN A 318 17.49 -16.55 7.87
CA ASN A 318 17.75 -15.83 6.64
C ASN A 318 17.26 -16.60 5.41
N GLY A 319 16.56 -15.87 4.52
CA GLY A 319 15.96 -16.44 3.32
C GLY A 319 14.61 -17.13 3.56
N TRP A 320 14.13 -17.17 4.79
CA TRP A 320 12.77 -17.62 5.09
C TRP A 320 11.78 -16.46 5.15
N THR A 321 10.56 -16.72 4.74
CA THR A 321 9.43 -15.81 4.91
C THR A 321 8.26 -16.51 5.60
N LEU A 322 7.56 -15.75 6.44
CA LEU A 322 6.27 -16.12 7.01
C LEU A 322 5.17 -15.49 6.17
N ARG A 323 4.19 -16.29 5.79
CA ARG A 323 2.98 -15.86 5.08
C ARG A 323 1.74 -16.12 5.93
N ILE A 324 0.88 -15.12 6.04
CA ILE A 324 -0.45 -15.23 6.63
C ILE A 324 -1.47 -15.01 5.52
N GLY A 325 -2.33 -16.00 5.31
CA GLY A 325 -3.39 -16.00 4.29
C GLY A 325 -2.98 -16.66 2.97
N CYS A 326 -3.88 -17.48 2.43
CA CYS A 326 -3.74 -18.16 1.12
C CYS A 326 -4.34 -17.36 -0.04
N HIS A 327 -5.23 -16.39 0.21
CA HIS A 327 -5.98 -15.62 -0.77
C HIS A 327 -5.14 -14.50 -1.38
N LYS A 328 -4.14 -14.86 -2.21
CA LYS A 328 -3.12 -13.93 -2.69
C LYS A 328 -3.61 -12.88 -3.69
N ASP A 329 -4.78 -13.09 -4.28
CA ASP A 329 -5.28 -12.17 -5.29
C ASP A 329 -5.53 -10.78 -4.76
N THR A 330 -5.05 -9.78 -5.50
CA THR A 330 -5.40 -8.38 -5.26
C THR A 330 -6.57 -7.98 -6.15
N LEU A 331 -7.51 -7.22 -5.60
CA LEU A 331 -8.77 -6.87 -6.27
C LEU A 331 -8.88 -5.36 -6.58
N TRP A 332 -7.79 -4.60 -6.42
CA TRP A 332 -7.80 -3.14 -6.60
C TRP A 332 -8.32 -2.67 -7.95
N HIS A 333 -8.21 -3.50 -9.00
CA HIS A 333 -8.67 -3.24 -10.36
C HIS A 333 -10.17 -3.55 -10.59
N LYS A 334 -10.86 -4.17 -9.61
CA LYS A 334 -12.28 -4.53 -9.72
C LYS A 334 -13.18 -3.35 -9.36
N ASP A 335 -14.31 -3.21 -10.05
CA ASP A 335 -15.31 -2.16 -9.79
C ASP A 335 -16.10 -2.39 -8.49
N LYS A 336 -16.04 -3.60 -7.95
CA LYS A 336 -16.75 -4.03 -6.75
C LYS A 336 -15.93 -5.04 -5.97
N TRP A 337 -15.84 -4.85 -4.66
CA TRP A 337 -15.17 -5.75 -3.74
C TRP A 337 -16.19 -6.44 -2.82
N THR A 338 -16.20 -7.77 -2.81
CA THR A 338 -17.01 -8.61 -1.91
C THR A 338 -16.18 -9.19 -0.76
N ARG A 339 -14.91 -8.94 -0.75
CA ARG A 339 -13.95 -9.07 0.34
C ARG A 339 -12.94 -7.92 0.26
N TRP A 340 -12.13 -7.74 1.28
CA TRP A 340 -11.02 -6.78 1.23
C TRP A 340 -10.11 -7.05 0.03
N PRO A 341 -9.66 -6.01 -0.68
CA PRO A 341 -8.94 -6.19 -1.94
C PRO A 341 -7.55 -6.85 -1.79
N GLU A 342 -6.95 -6.78 -0.62
CA GLU A 342 -5.68 -7.44 -0.29
C GLU A 342 -5.75 -7.91 1.16
N ILE A 343 -5.62 -9.22 1.40
CA ILE A 343 -5.81 -9.84 2.72
C ILE A 343 -4.68 -10.81 3.10
N THR A 344 -3.57 -10.80 2.36
CA THR A 344 -2.39 -11.58 2.70
C THR A 344 -1.29 -10.70 3.26
N HIS A 345 -0.50 -11.25 4.16
CA HIS A 345 0.67 -10.58 4.73
C HIS A 345 1.89 -11.49 4.66
N VAL A 346 3.02 -10.97 4.14
CA VAL A 346 4.27 -11.71 4.03
C VAL A 346 5.37 -10.90 4.69
N VAL A 347 6.10 -11.52 5.60
CA VAL A 347 7.22 -10.88 6.31
C VAL A 347 8.46 -11.76 6.23
N SER A 348 9.63 -11.14 6.17
CA SER A 348 10.90 -11.85 6.32
C SER A 348 11.06 -12.34 7.75
N MET A 349 11.57 -13.56 7.90
CA MET A 349 11.82 -14.17 9.20
C MET A 349 12.95 -13.44 9.94
N LYS A 350 12.87 -13.47 11.26
CA LYS A 350 13.89 -13.03 12.22
C LYS A 350 14.01 -14.10 13.30
N GLU A 351 15.02 -14.00 14.17
CA GLU A 351 15.20 -14.94 15.27
C GLU A 351 14.00 -14.95 16.23
N GLU A 352 13.48 -13.77 16.56
CA GLU A 352 12.27 -13.59 17.36
C GLU A 352 11.50 -12.37 16.83
N PHE A 353 10.18 -12.52 16.63
CA PHE A 353 9.31 -11.41 16.21
C PHE A 353 7.85 -11.73 16.40
N ASP A 354 7.07 -10.67 16.51
CA ASP A 354 5.62 -10.68 16.53
C ASP A 354 5.07 -10.20 15.20
N VAL A 355 3.93 -10.76 14.79
CA VAL A 355 3.21 -10.32 13.60
C VAL A 355 1.70 -10.41 13.82
N ALA A 356 0.96 -9.45 13.25
CA ALA A 356 -0.49 -9.44 13.23
C ALA A 356 -0.99 -8.98 11.87
N THR A 357 -2.22 -9.31 11.53
CA THR A 357 -2.92 -8.78 10.35
C THR A 357 -4.39 -8.55 10.66
N PRO A 358 -5.01 -7.52 10.06
CA PRO A 358 -6.43 -7.26 10.28
C PRO A 358 -7.37 -8.38 9.80
N TRP A 359 -6.89 -9.29 8.95
CA TRP A 359 -7.72 -10.32 8.33
C TRP A 359 -7.45 -11.74 8.81
N GLY A 360 -6.27 -12.00 9.41
CA GLY A 360 -5.88 -13.35 9.76
C GLY A 360 -5.63 -14.23 8.52
N GLY A 361 -5.62 -15.55 8.71
CA GLY A 361 -5.46 -16.53 7.65
C GLY A 361 -4.63 -17.76 8.04
N LEU A 362 -4.62 -18.77 7.17
CA LEU A 362 -3.72 -19.91 7.27
C LEU A 362 -2.27 -19.44 7.28
N VAL A 363 -1.44 -20.12 8.08
CA VAL A 363 -0.03 -19.76 8.29
C VAL A 363 0.86 -20.68 7.46
N TYR A 364 1.80 -20.09 6.75
CA TYR A 364 2.76 -20.80 5.90
C TYR A 364 4.17 -20.27 6.08
N PHE A 365 5.14 -21.11 5.80
CA PHE A 365 6.53 -20.71 5.65
C PHE A 365 7.03 -21.02 4.24
N GLU A 366 7.93 -20.21 3.74
CA GLU A 366 8.51 -20.37 2.41
C GLU A 366 10.03 -20.12 2.46
N SER A 367 10.81 -21.06 1.92
CA SER A 367 12.27 -20.97 1.84
C SER A 367 12.75 -20.37 0.52
N SER A 368 13.83 -19.59 0.56
CA SER A 368 14.60 -19.25 -0.65
C SER A 368 15.61 -20.35 -1.03
N ASN A 369 16.28 -20.19 -2.17
CA ASN A 369 17.30 -21.15 -2.62
C ASN A 369 18.51 -21.29 -1.69
N ASN A 370 18.74 -20.30 -0.82
CA ASN A 370 19.90 -20.23 0.08
C ASN A 370 19.54 -20.50 1.54
N SER A 371 18.30 -20.90 1.83
CA SER A 371 17.85 -21.18 3.20
C SER A 371 18.41 -22.53 3.68
N THR A 372 18.58 -22.64 4.98
CA THR A 372 18.86 -23.90 5.71
C THR A 372 17.60 -24.35 6.45
N ASN A 373 17.56 -25.61 6.88
CA ASN A 373 16.48 -26.10 7.74
C ASN A 373 16.47 -25.33 9.05
N ILE A 374 15.27 -25.05 9.57
CA ILE A 374 15.08 -24.35 10.83
C ILE A 374 14.05 -25.07 11.71
N SER A 375 14.25 -24.94 13.01
CA SER A 375 13.25 -25.29 14.03
C SER A 375 12.76 -24.03 14.70
N LEU A 376 11.46 -23.94 14.98
CA LEU A 376 10.87 -22.76 15.59
C LEU A 376 9.67 -23.13 16.49
N THR A 377 9.32 -22.22 17.38
CA THR A 377 8.05 -22.24 18.11
C THR A 377 7.18 -21.11 17.61
N ILE A 378 5.92 -21.42 17.34
CA ILE A 378 4.89 -20.48 16.96
C ILE A 378 3.77 -20.48 17.99
N SER A 379 3.27 -19.33 18.42
CA SER A 379 2.22 -19.20 19.41
C SER A 379 1.22 -18.10 19.05
N GLY A 380 0.03 -18.13 19.68
CA GLY A 380 -1.05 -17.17 19.40
C GLY A 380 -1.91 -17.56 18.19
N VAL A 381 -1.92 -18.83 17.81
CA VAL A 381 -2.65 -19.39 16.67
C VAL A 381 -3.68 -20.41 17.10
N VAL A 382 -4.57 -20.81 16.20
CA VAL A 382 -5.47 -21.96 16.40
C VAL A 382 -5.15 -23.05 15.39
N LYS A 383 -5.51 -24.31 15.72
CA LYS A 383 -5.36 -25.42 14.78
C LYS A 383 -6.35 -25.32 13.64
N ALA A 384 -5.89 -25.63 12.44
CA ALA A 384 -6.68 -25.75 11.22
C ALA A 384 -6.74 -27.22 10.77
N PRO A 385 -7.86 -27.68 10.21
CA PRO A 385 -7.90 -29.00 9.62
C PRO A 385 -6.83 -29.14 8.53
N LEU A 386 -5.91 -30.09 8.72
CA LEU A 386 -4.87 -30.41 7.74
C LEU A 386 -4.81 -31.95 7.59
N PHE A 387 -5.06 -32.42 6.38
CA PHE A 387 -4.74 -33.76 5.97
C PHE A 387 -3.47 -33.73 5.12
N ASP A 388 -2.48 -34.54 5.46
CA ASP A 388 -1.27 -34.73 4.67
C ASP A 388 -1.16 -36.25 4.32
N ILE A 389 -1.20 -36.59 3.04
CA ILE A 389 -1.13 -37.96 2.59
C ILE A 389 0.18 -38.68 2.96
N GLU A 390 1.22 -37.92 3.25
CA GLU A 390 2.54 -38.43 3.63
C GLU A 390 2.70 -38.57 5.16
N ASP A 391 1.76 -38.05 5.96
CA ASP A 391 1.76 -38.20 7.42
C ASP A 391 0.81 -39.34 7.86
N ALA A 392 1.39 -40.52 8.08
CA ALA A 392 0.64 -41.67 8.56
C ALA A 392 0.10 -41.56 10.00
N GLY A 393 0.50 -40.53 10.75
CA GLY A 393 0.09 -40.29 12.14
C GLY A 393 -1.18 -39.46 12.28
N ILE A 394 -1.73 -38.93 11.19
CA ILE A 394 -2.93 -38.07 11.22
C ILE A 394 -4.18 -38.90 11.52
N ASP A 395 -4.87 -38.58 12.61
CA ASP A 395 -6.26 -38.98 12.84
C ASP A 395 -7.18 -37.91 12.22
N TRP A 396 -7.57 -38.14 10.96
CA TRP A 396 -8.38 -37.18 10.22
C TRP A 396 -9.73 -36.90 10.87
N LEU A 397 -10.35 -37.92 11.49
CA LEU A 397 -11.66 -37.73 12.14
C LEU A 397 -11.58 -36.76 13.33
N VAL A 398 -10.40 -36.61 13.92
CA VAL A 398 -10.11 -35.60 14.94
C VAL A 398 -9.68 -34.26 14.29
N GLU A 399 -8.74 -34.33 13.34
CA GLU A 399 -8.18 -33.14 12.68
C GLU A 399 -9.21 -32.30 11.94
N ARG A 400 -10.19 -32.93 11.25
CA ARG A 400 -11.23 -32.22 10.52
C ARG A 400 -12.09 -31.31 11.40
N ASP A 401 -12.11 -31.53 12.72
CA ASP A 401 -12.87 -30.74 13.68
C ASP A 401 -12.08 -29.59 14.31
N ASN A 402 -10.82 -29.41 13.93
CA ASN A 402 -10.03 -28.24 14.34
C ASN A 402 -10.75 -26.92 14.00
N PRO A 403 -10.66 -25.90 14.89
CA PRO A 403 -11.60 -24.78 14.90
C PRO A 403 -11.45 -23.77 13.76
N ALA A 404 -10.32 -23.74 13.06
CA ALA A 404 -10.08 -22.73 12.04
C ALA A 404 -11.13 -22.77 10.91
N PRO A 405 -11.45 -21.62 10.28
CA PRO A 405 -12.44 -21.53 9.20
C PRO A 405 -11.92 -22.06 7.85
N TRP A 406 -10.61 -22.32 7.74
CA TRP A 406 -9.94 -22.84 6.53
C TRP A 406 -9.20 -24.10 6.82
N ALA A 407 -9.21 -25.01 5.84
CA ALA A 407 -8.64 -26.35 5.88
C ALA A 407 -7.74 -26.60 4.67
N GLU A 408 -6.87 -27.61 4.78
CA GLU A 408 -6.07 -28.09 3.66
C GLU A 408 -6.13 -29.63 3.53
N ILE A 409 -6.23 -30.10 2.27
CA ILE A 409 -6.03 -31.50 1.91
C ILE A 409 -4.77 -31.52 1.05
N LYS A 410 -3.71 -32.10 1.57
CA LYS A 410 -2.39 -32.16 0.93
C LYS A 410 -2.12 -33.57 0.36
N GLY A 411 -2.12 -33.67 -0.97
CA GLY A 411 -1.57 -34.77 -1.72
C GLY A 411 -0.07 -34.58 -2.00
N LYS A 412 0.52 -35.48 -2.78
CA LYS A 412 1.93 -35.38 -3.22
C LYS A 412 2.15 -34.27 -4.25
N HIS A 413 1.16 -34.07 -5.12
CA HIS A 413 1.27 -33.19 -6.29
C HIS A 413 0.28 -32.03 -6.28
N MET A 414 -0.75 -32.12 -5.43
CA MET A 414 -1.79 -31.12 -5.31
C MET A 414 -2.15 -30.85 -3.85
N ILE A 415 -2.32 -29.58 -3.49
CA ILE A 415 -2.84 -29.13 -2.20
C ILE A 415 -4.12 -28.35 -2.44
N LEU A 416 -5.18 -28.65 -1.72
CA LEU A 416 -6.45 -27.96 -1.78
C LEU A 416 -6.62 -27.12 -0.50
N SER A 417 -6.66 -25.78 -0.63
CA SER A 417 -6.98 -24.87 0.47
C SER A 417 -8.44 -24.43 0.33
N VAL A 418 -9.29 -24.91 1.23
CA VAL A 418 -10.76 -24.80 1.13
C VAL A 418 -11.37 -24.36 2.47
N PRO A 419 -12.61 -23.85 2.48
CA PRO A 419 -13.32 -23.62 3.74
C PRO A 419 -13.43 -24.91 4.56
N SER A 420 -13.22 -24.84 5.87
CA SER A 420 -13.32 -26.02 6.76
C SER A 420 -14.72 -26.67 6.70
N SER A 421 -15.77 -25.90 6.41
CA SER A 421 -17.12 -26.44 6.20
C SER A 421 -17.21 -27.45 5.06
N ALA A 422 -16.33 -27.39 4.09
CA ALA A 422 -16.28 -28.36 2.98
C ALA A 422 -15.72 -29.72 3.38
N VAL A 423 -14.93 -29.78 4.47
CA VAL A 423 -14.24 -31.01 4.91
C VAL A 423 -14.77 -31.62 6.20
N ARG A 424 -15.60 -30.89 6.96
CA ARG A 424 -16.15 -31.37 8.25
C ARG A 424 -16.86 -32.71 8.17
N ASN A 425 -17.50 -33.00 7.05
CA ASN A 425 -18.19 -34.26 6.82
C ASN A 425 -17.48 -35.18 5.80
N LEU A 426 -16.23 -34.92 5.50
CA LEU A 426 -15.42 -35.74 4.61
C LEU A 426 -14.75 -36.82 5.43
N ASP A 427 -15.19 -38.08 5.27
CA ASP A 427 -14.66 -39.21 6.02
C ASP A 427 -13.34 -39.72 5.43
N ASN A 428 -13.14 -39.63 4.13
CA ASN A 428 -11.96 -40.13 3.43
C ASN A 428 -11.27 -39.00 2.60
N PRO A 429 -10.42 -38.18 3.19
CA PRO A 429 -9.65 -37.15 2.47
C PRO A 429 -8.57 -37.75 1.56
N GLU A 430 -8.11 -38.98 1.83
CA GLU A 430 -7.11 -39.65 1.02
C GLU A 430 -7.58 -39.87 -0.41
N ASP A 431 -8.86 -40.25 -0.62
CA ASP A 431 -9.41 -40.43 -1.96
C ASP A 431 -9.37 -39.11 -2.75
N VAL A 432 -9.67 -37.98 -2.09
CA VAL A 432 -9.60 -36.67 -2.72
C VAL A 432 -8.15 -36.33 -3.09
N ALA A 433 -7.21 -36.52 -2.17
CA ALA A 433 -5.80 -36.24 -2.41
C ALA A 433 -5.24 -37.10 -3.58
N ARG A 434 -5.52 -38.42 -3.59
CA ARG A 434 -5.10 -39.36 -4.65
C ARG A 434 -5.73 -39.03 -6.00
N PHE A 435 -7.00 -38.64 -6.01
CA PHE A 435 -7.66 -38.18 -7.24
C PHE A 435 -6.90 -37.04 -7.89
N TRP A 436 -6.61 -35.98 -7.11
CA TRP A 436 -5.92 -34.80 -7.63
C TRP A 436 -4.45 -35.06 -7.99
N ASP A 437 -3.77 -35.93 -7.25
CA ASP A 437 -2.42 -36.39 -7.62
C ASP A 437 -2.42 -37.13 -8.98
N THR A 438 -3.46 -37.91 -9.21
CA THR A 438 -3.67 -38.60 -10.50
C THR A 438 -3.94 -37.58 -11.62
N VAL A 439 -4.77 -36.60 -11.38
CA VAL A 439 -5.06 -35.50 -12.35
C VAL A 439 -3.75 -34.78 -12.75
N VAL A 440 -2.93 -34.39 -11.78
CA VAL A 440 -1.65 -33.68 -12.06
C VAL A 440 -0.71 -34.59 -12.84
N SER A 441 -0.55 -35.85 -12.40
CA SER A 441 0.33 -36.81 -13.06
C SER A 441 -0.09 -37.09 -14.51
N SER A 442 -1.41 -37.27 -14.74
CA SER A 442 -1.95 -37.51 -16.09
C SER A 442 -1.78 -36.29 -17.01
N HIS A 443 -1.94 -35.06 -16.48
CA HIS A 443 -1.67 -33.87 -17.26
C HIS A 443 -0.20 -33.72 -17.63
N CYS A 444 0.72 -34.05 -16.72
CA CYS A 444 2.15 -34.01 -17.00
C CYS A 444 2.55 -35.06 -18.03
N GLU A 445 1.99 -36.29 -17.93
CA GLU A 445 2.19 -37.35 -18.90
C GLU A 445 1.71 -36.94 -20.29
N LEU A 446 0.47 -36.41 -20.39
CA LEU A 446 -0.08 -35.94 -21.66
C LEU A 446 0.75 -34.79 -22.27
N ALA A 447 1.27 -33.90 -21.45
CA ALA A 447 2.12 -32.80 -21.88
C ALA A 447 3.56 -33.25 -22.17
N GLY A 448 3.97 -34.44 -21.86
CA GLY A 448 5.35 -34.95 -22.03
C GLY A 448 6.35 -34.26 -21.09
N VAL A 449 5.93 -33.78 -19.92
CA VAL A 449 6.77 -33.10 -18.94
C VAL A 449 6.85 -33.89 -17.64
N LYS A 450 7.91 -33.64 -16.85
CA LYS A 450 8.04 -34.23 -15.52
C LYS A 450 7.06 -33.57 -14.55
N VAL A 451 6.50 -34.35 -13.63
CA VAL A 451 5.72 -33.81 -12.52
C VAL A 451 6.61 -32.87 -11.70
N PRO A 452 6.17 -31.63 -11.42
CA PRO A 452 6.91 -30.69 -10.62
C PRO A 452 7.22 -31.23 -9.21
N ALA A 453 8.42 -30.93 -8.71
CA ALA A 453 8.78 -31.30 -7.33
C ALA A 453 7.95 -30.49 -6.29
N ARG A 454 7.56 -29.28 -6.64
CA ARG A 454 6.65 -28.49 -5.83
C ARG A 454 5.21 -28.91 -6.12
N PRO A 455 4.41 -29.31 -5.13
CA PRO A 455 3.00 -29.56 -5.36
C PRO A 455 2.30 -28.27 -5.84
N GLU A 456 1.39 -28.40 -6.78
CA GLU A 456 0.48 -27.33 -7.14
C GLU A 456 -0.51 -27.08 -6.00
N ARG A 457 -1.11 -25.89 -5.98
CA ARG A 457 -2.08 -25.53 -4.95
C ARG A 457 -3.30 -24.89 -5.57
N PHE A 458 -4.49 -25.38 -5.27
CA PHE A 458 -5.74 -24.69 -5.47
C PHE A 458 -6.14 -23.94 -4.20
N VAL A 459 -6.57 -22.68 -4.37
CA VAL A 459 -7.17 -21.89 -3.30
C VAL A 459 -8.55 -21.44 -3.71
N ALA A 460 -9.55 -21.86 -2.96
CA ALA A 460 -10.90 -21.38 -3.09
C ALA A 460 -11.00 -19.96 -2.50
N ASP A 461 -11.56 -19.01 -3.23
CA ASP A 461 -11.69 -17.62 -2.78
C ASP A 461 -13.09 -17.08 -3.07
N ARG A 462 -13.58 -16.21 -2.23
CA ARG A 462 -14.87 -15.53 -2.41
C ARG A 462 -14.87 -14.64 -3.65
N GLN A 463 -13.75 -14.06 -3.98
CA GLN A 463 -13.55 -13.22 -5.16
C GLN A 463 -12.11 -13.30 -5.64
N ILE A 464 -11.95 -13.65 -6.92
CA ILE A 464 -10.66 -13.76 -7.57
C ILE A 464 -10.40 -12.59 -8.53
N SER A 465 -9.14 -12.39 -8.89
CA SER A 465 -8.70 -11.25 -9.71
C SER A 465 -9.17 -11.37 -11.17
N ALA A 466 -9.33 -12.56 -11.73
CA ALA A 466 -9.72 -12.77 -13.12
C ALA A 466 -10.50 -14.08 -13.31
N GLY A 467 -11.47 -14.06 -14.21
CA GLY A 467 -12.22 -15.24 -14.66
C GLY A 467 -12.95 -16.00 -13.54
N TYR A 468 -13.18 -17.27 -13.80
CA TYR A 468 -13.72 -18.27 -12.85
C TYR A 468 -12.60 -19.00 -12.10
N MET A 469 -11.49 -19.23 -12.79
CA MET A 469 -10.25 -19.80 -12.31
C MET A 469 -9.09 -19.20 -13.13
N HIS A 470 -7.94 -19.01 -12.53
CA HIS A 470 -6.74 -18.62 -13.27
C HIS A 470 -5.48 -19.30 -12.74
N SER A 471 -4.53 -19.45 -13.63
CA SER A 471 -3.22 -20.05 -13.36
C SER A 471 -2.34 -19.18 -12.47
N GLY A 472 -1.28 -19.78 -11.97
CA GLY A 472 -0.27 -19.19 -11.09
C GLY A 472 -0.02 -20.11 -9.90
N TYR A 473 0.79 -19.65 -8.93
CA TYR A 473 0.92 -20.33 -7.65
C TYR A 473 0.47 -19.39 -6.54
N PRO A 474 -0.59 -19.77 -5.82
CA PRO A 474 -1.52 -20.87 -6.09
C PRO A 474 -2.40 -20.57 -7.32
N ILE A 475 -3.08 -21.62 -7.82
CA ILE A 475 -4.20 -21.50 -8.75
C ILE A 475 -5.39 -20.99 -7.94
N MET A 476 -5.98 -19.87 -8.36
CA MET A 476 -7.12 -19.27 -7.67
C MET A 476 -8.43 -19.67 -8.33
N THR A 477 -9.45 -20.04 -7.54
CA THR A 477 -10.77 -20.42 -8.03
C THR A 477 -11.88 -19.91 -7.11
N GLY A 478 -13.12 -19.92 -7.59
CA GLY A 478 -14.27 -19.51 -6.78
C GLY A 478 -14.54 -20.49 -5.63
N VAL A 479 -15.02 -19.97 -4.50
CA VAL A 479 -15.36 -20.80 -3.31
C VAL A 479 -16.48 -21.80 -3.56
N ASP A 480 -17.28 -21.61 -4.59
CA ASP A 480 -18.37 -22.49 -5.00
C ASP A 480 -17.89 -23.89 -5.44
N VAL A 481 -16.66 -24.00 -5.96
CA VAL A 481 -16.07 -25.31 -6.33
C VAL A 481 -15.74 -26.18 -5.11
N ALA A 482 -15.62 -25.60 -3.93
CA ALA A 482 -15.34 -26.31 -2.68
C ALA A 482 -16.62 -26.87 -2.01
N THR A 483 -17.76 -26.85 -2.68
CA THR A 483 -19.01 -27.40 -2.16
C THR A 483 -19.26 -28.81 -2.71
N PRO A 484 -20.01 -29.68 -1.98
CA PRO A 484 -20.32 -31.03 -2.45
C PRO A 484 -21.13 -31.11 -3.77
N LYS A 485 -21.51 -29.96 -4.32
CA LYS A 485 -22.24 -29.85 -5.60
C LYS A 485 -21.41 -29.17 -6.69
N GLY A 486 -20.16 -28.75 -6.36
CA GLY A 486 -19.25 -28.11 -7.30
C GLY A 486 -18.28 -29.07 -7.95
#